data_1c650f7777f99d6327b3ffd5accaf6ab
#
_entry.id   1c650f7777f99d6327b3ffd5accaf6ab
#
_cell.length_a   1.000
_cell.length_b   1.000
_cell.length_c   1.000
_cell.angle_alpha   90.00
_cell.angle_beta   90.00
_cell.angle_gamma   90.00
#
_symmetry.space_group_name_H-M   'P 1'
#
loop_
_entity.id
_entity.type
_entity.pdbx_description
1 polymer ?
#
loop_
_entity_poly.entity_id
_entity_poly.type
_entity_poly.pdbx_seq_one_letter_code
_entity_poly.pdbx_strand_id
1 'polypeptide(L)'
;RTPRSFINTVPHMSFVWGEDNVNFLRARYAALQQSSLFRGMRYSEDHAQIKEWAPLVMEGRDPQQKVAATRTEIGTDVNYGEITRQLIASLQKKSNFSLQLSSEVRALKRNDDNTWTVTVADLKNGTAQNIRAKFVFIGAGGAALKLLQESGIPEAKDYAGFPVGGQFLVSENPDVVNHHLAKVYGKA
;
A
#
# COMPACT_ATOMS: atom_id res chain seq x y z
N ARG A 1 -16.58 13.20 -16.22
CA ARG A 1 -15.51 12.25 -16.65
C ARG A 1 -16.02 10.83 -16.43
N THR A 2 -15.87 9.97 -17.41
CA THR A 2 -16.14 8.53 -17.27
C THR A 2 -15.18 7.94 -16.21
N PRO A 3 -15.68 7.12 -15.26
CA PRO A 3 -14.82 6.47 -14.29
C PRO A 3 -13.77 5.60 -15.02
N ARG A 4 -12.51 5.71 -14.60
CA ARG A 4 -11.43 4.86 -15.11
C ARG A 4 -11.31 3.62 -14.23
N SER A 5 -10.85 2.53 -14.80
CA SER A 5 -10.47 1.37 -13.99
C SER A 5 -9.37 1.78 -13.00
N PHE A 6 -9.48 1.34 -11.77
CA PHE A 6 -8.47 1.53 -10.73
C PHE A 6 -7.84 0.21 -10.27
N ILE A 7 -8.31 -0.92 -10.82
CA ILE A 7 -7.76 -2.25 -10.57
C ILE A 7 -7.33 -2.84 -11.90
N ASN A 8 -6.09 -3.33 -11.95
CA ASN A 8 -5.54 -4.06 -13.08
C ASN A 8 -5.08 -5.43 -12.58
N THR A 9 -5.42 -6.49 -13.31
CA THR A 9 -4.87 -7.81 -13.03
C THR A 9 -3.42 -7.85 -13.48
N VAL A 10 -2.52 -8.26 -12.58
CA VAL A 10 -1.10 -8.43 -12.85
C VAL A 10 -0.58 -9.63 -12.08
N PRO A 11 0.23 -10.52 -12.69
CA PRO A 11 0.83 -11.61 -11.96
C PRO A 11 1.69 -11.11 -10.81
N HIS A 12 1.61 -11.78 -9.67
CA HIS A 12 2.43 -11.54 -8.49
C HIS A 12 3.51 -12.59 -8.38
N MET A 13 4.74 -12.14 -8.13
CA MET A 13 5.89 -13.01 -7.94
C MET A 13 6.65 -12.65 -6.67
N SER A 14 7.23 -13.66 -6.03
CA SER A 14 8.38 -13.49 -5.17
C SER A 14 9.59 -14.04 -5.89
N PHE A 15 10.71 -13.33 -5.84
CA PHE A 15 11.97 -13.74 -6.45
C PHE A 15 13.11 -13.63 -5.45
N VAL A 16 13.93 -14.66 -5.36
CA VAL A 16 15.07 -14.72 -4.44
C VAL A 16 16.29 -15.33 -5.13
N TRP A 17 17.47 -15.07 -4.56
CA TRP A 17 18.74 -15.67 -4.97
C TRP A 17 19.58 -16.05 -3.76
N GLY A 18 20.52 -16.97 -3.97
CA GLY A 18 21.37 -17.55 -2.93
C GLY A 18 20.67 -18.71 -2.22
N GLU A 19 21.49 -19.65 -1.74
CA GLU A 19 21.02 -20.95 -1.23
C GLU A 19 20.00 -20.83 -0.11
N ASP A 20 20.32 -20.03 0.92
CA ASP A 20 19.45 -19.86 2.09
C ASP A 20 18.10 -19.27 1.72
N ASN A 21 18.09 -18.30 0.79
CA ASN A 21 16.86 -17.66 0.33
C ASN A 21 16.02 -18.58 -0.54
N VAL A 22 16.66 -19.40 -1.37
CA VAL A 22 15.99 -20.43 -2.18
C VAL A 22 15.34 -21.47 -1.25
N ASN A 23 16.06 -21.97 -0.24
CA ASN A 23 15.53 -22.89 0.75
C ASN A 23 14.34 -22.27 1.53
N PHE A 24 14.46 -21.01 1.93
CA PHE A 24 13.37 -20.29 2.58
C PHE A 24 12.14 -20.19 1.68
N LEU A 25 12.28 -19.78 0.42
CA LEU A 25 11.14 -19.62 -0.50
C LEU A 25 10.48 -20.96 -0.82
N ARG A 26 11.27 -22.04 -0.94
CA ARG A 26 10.77 -23.41 -1.13
C ARG A 26 9.91 -23.86 0.04
N ALA A 27 10.41 -23.69 1.27
CA ALA A 27 9.68 -24.03 2.48
C ALA A 27 8.40 -23.20 2.63
N ARG A 28 8.48 -21.88 2.36
CA ARG A 28 7.32 -20.98 2.35
C ARG A 28 6.27 -21.42 1.32
N TYR A 29 6.68 -21.74 0.11
CA TYR A 29 5.78 -22.23 -0.91
C TYR A 29 5.03 -23.50 -0.46
N ALA A 30 5.74 -24.50 0.07
CA ALA A 30 5.15 -25.72 0.59
C ALA A 30 4.11 -25.44 1.69
N ALA A 31 4.40 -24.54 2.60
CA ALA A 31 3.47 -24.12 3.65
C ALA A 31 2.21 -23.42 3.08
N LEU A 32 2.40 -22.50 2.12
CA LEU A 32 1.29 -21.77 1.50
C LEU A 32 0.35 -22.67 0.68
N GLN A 33 0.84 -23.77 0.09
CA GLN A 33 0.02 -24.74 -0.64
C GLN A 33 -1.04 -25.42 0.24
N GLN A 34 -0.90 -25.37 1.57
CA GLN A 34 -1.93 -25.88 2.50
C GLN A 34 -3.16 -24.98 2.55
N SER A 35 -3.07 -23.75 2.09
CA SER A 35 -4.17 -22.79 2.03
C SER A 35 -4.82 -22.77 0.66
N SER A 36 -6.15 -22.79 0.61
CA SER A 36 -6.92 -22.67 -0.63
C SER A 36 -6.65 -21.37 -1.39
N LEU A 37 -6.23 -20.31 -0.70
CA LEU A 37 -5.91 -19.01 -1.29
C LEU A 37 -4.70 -19.06 -2.24
N PHE A 38 -3.78 -20.01 -2.03
CA PHE A 38 -2.55 -20.13 -2.82
C PHE A 38 -2.51 -21.37 -3.72
N ARG A 39 -3.65 -22.05 -3.90
CA ARG A 39 -3.74 -23.30 -4.69
C ARG A 39 -3.23 -23.16 -6.12
N GLY A 40 -3.35 -21.97 -6.73
CA GLY A 40 -2.88 -21.70 -8.09
C GLY A 40 -1.46 -21.14 -8.18
N MET A 41 -0.75 -21.01 -7.04
CA MET A 41 0.63 -20.53 -7.04
C MET A 41 1.57 -21.58 -7.64
N ARG A 42 2.49 -21.12 -8.48
CA ARG A 42 3.58 -21.94 -9.06
C ARG A 42 4.89 -21.60 -8.41
N TYR A 43 5.83 -22.55 -8.41
CA TYR A 43 7.20 -22.39 -7.92
C TYR A 43 8.18 -22.90 -8.97
N SER A 44 9.31 -22.23 -9.12
CA SER A 44 10.38 -22.66 -10.02
C SER A 44 11.76 -22.23 -9.49
N GLU A 45 12.77 -23.07 -9.75
CA GLU A 45 14.20 -22.75 -9.61
C GLU A 45 14.88 -22.74 -11.00
N ASP A 46 14.13 -23.01 -12.06
CA ASP A 46 14.63 -23.01 -13.42
C ASP A 46 14.77 -21.59 -13.97
N HIS A 47 15.98 -21.23 -14.36
CA HIS A 47 16.31 -19.91 -14.93
C HIS A 47 15.50 -19.59 -16.18
N ALA A 48 15.26 -20.56 -17.08
CA ALA A 48 14.50 -20.35 -18.29
C ALA A 48 13.03 -20.03 -17.98
N GLN A 49 12.44 -20.80 -17.07
CA GLN A 49 11.07 -20.58 -16.63
C GLN A 49 10.90 -19.22 -15.91
N ILE A 50 11.84 -18.84 -15.05
CA ILE A 50 11.78 -17.55 -14.33
C ILE A 50 11.97 -16.40 -15.31
N LYS A 51 12.86 -16.54 -16.30
CA LYS A 51 13.04 -15.56 -17.37
C LYS A 51 11.78 -15.37 -18.22
N GLU A 52 11.05 -16.44 -18.52
CA GLU A 52 9.76 -16.36 -19.20
C GLU A 52 8.73 -15.57 -18.36
N TRP A 53 8.72 -15.77 -17.05
CA TRP A 53 7.80 -15.08 -16.15
C TRP A 53 8.12 -13.59 -15.94
N ALA A 54 9.39 -13.25 -15.83
CA ALA A 54 9.87 -11.91 -15.58
C ALA A 54 11.29 -11.70 -16.17
N PRO A 55 11.40 -11.38 -17.46
CA PRO A 55 12.69 -11.28 -18.15
C PRO A 55 13.70 -10.38 -17.46
N LEU A 56 13.24 -9.20 -17.00
CA LEU A 56 14.11 -8.17 -16.43
C LEU A 56 14.83 -8.61 -15.14
N VAL A 57 14.27 -9.51 -14.35
CA VAL A 57 14.94 -9.98 -13.11
C VAL A 57 16.05 -10.98 -13.40
N MET A 58 16.09 -11.54 -14.62
CA MET A 58 17.08 -12.53 -15.04
C MET A 58 18.16 -11.95 -15.96
N GLU A 59 18.00 -10.70 -16.40
CA GLU A 59 18.96 -10.04 -17.26
C GLU A 59 20.29 -9.81 -16.53
N GLY A 60 21.40 -10.20 -17.18
CA GLY A 60 22.74 -10.04 -16.63
C GLY A 60 23.09 -10.95 -15.45
N ARG A 61 22.25 -11.93 -15.09
CA ARG A 61 22.55 -12.87 -14.00
C ARG A 61 23.51 -13.97 -14.43
N ASP A 62 24.34 -14.37 -13.47
CA ASP A 62 25.16 -15.55 -13.61
C ASP A 62 24.25 -16.81 -13.76
N PRO A 63 24.42 -17.60 -14.83
CA PRO A 63 23.66 -18.84 -15.04
C PRO A 63 23.79 -19.88 -13.92
N GLN A 64 24.87 -19.80 -13.12
CA GLN A 64 25.10 -20.71 -12.01
C GLN A 64 24.54 -20.20 -10.68
N GLN A 65 24.04 -18.96 -10.64
CA GLN A 65 23.46 -18.40 -9.43
C GLN A 65 22.19 -19.17 -9.05
N LYS A 66 22.12 -19.70 -7.82
CA LYS A 66 20.89 -20.31 -7.31
C LYS A 66 19.80 -19.24 -7.18
N VAL A 67 18.69 -19.46 -7.86
CA VAL A 67 17.52 -18.58 -7.86
C VAL A 67 16.24 -19.39 -7.62
N ALA A 68 15.22 -18.74 -7.11
CA ALA A 68 13.86 -19.29 -7.06
C ALA A 68 12.82 -18.20 -7.18
N ALA A 69 11.68 -18.57 -7.74
CA ALA A 69 10.52 -17.68 -7.80
C ALA A 69 9.22 -18.42 -7.52
N THR A 70 8.26 -17.68 -6.95
CA THR A 70 6.85 -18.06 -6.98
C THR A 70 6.09 -17.12 -7.90
N ARG A 71 5.02 -17.62 -8.53
CA ARG A 71 4.12 -16.84 -9.39
C ARG A 71 2.66 -17.17 -9.14
N THR A 72 1.84 -16.15 -9.03
CA THR A 72 0.37 -16.24 -8.93
C THR A 72 -0.24 -15.32 -9.98
N GLU A 73 -1.13 -15.86 -10.84
CA GLU A 73 -1.71 -15.10 -11.95
C GLU A 73 -2.80 -14.11 -11.51
N ILE A 74 -3.40 -14.33 -10.34
CA ILE A 74 -4.55 -13.56 -9.84
C ILE A 74 -4.16 -12.33 -9.01
N GLY A 75 -2.92 -11.85 -9.13
CA GLY A 75 -2.49 -10.62 -8.49
C GLY A 75 -3.20 -9.39 -9.04
N THR A 76 -3.18 -8.31 -8.30
CA THR A 76 -3.77 -7.04 -8.71
C THR A 76 -2.82 -5.88 -8.45
N ASP A 77 -2.91 -4.89 -9.32
CA ASP A 77 -2.35 -3.56 -9.10
C ASP A 77 -3.47 -2.55 -8.93
N VAL A 78 -3.34 -1.63 -7.97
CA VAL A 78 -4.40 -0.70 -7.62
C VAL A 78 -3.91 0.74 -7.75
N ASN A 79 -4.64 1.53 -8.54
CA ASN A 79 -4.45 2.97 -8.60
C ASN A 79 -5.22 3.63 -7.45
N TYR A 80 -4.53 3.82 -6.31
CA TYR A 80 -5.12 4.41 -5.11
C TYR A 80 -5.62 5.85 -5.33
N GLY A 81 -4.97 6.63 -6.20
CA GLY A 81 -5.43 7.97 -6.55
C GLY A 81 -6.78 7.93 -7.26
N GLU A 82 -6.99 6.98 -8.18
CA GLU A 82 -8.25 6.86 -8.90
C GLU A 82 -9.38 6.34 -8.01
N ILE A 83 -9.14 5.31 -7.18
CA ILE A 83 -10.17 4.83 -6.24
C ILE A 83 -10.58 5.92 -5.25
N THR A 84 -9.62 6.69 -4.73
CA THR A 84 -9.90 7.82 -3.83
C THR A 84 -10.79 8.86 -4.51
N ARG A 85 -10.46 9.26 -5.75
CA ARG A 85 -11.28 10.23 -6.51
C ARG A 85 -12.70 9.72 -6.73
N GLN A 86 -12.87 8.45 -7.09
CA GLN A 86 -14.20 7.88 -7.33
C GLN A 86 -15.01 7.75 -6.04
N LEU A 87 -14.40 7.35 -4.93
CA LEU A 87 -15.06 7.30 -3.62
C LEU A 87 -15.53 8.69 -3.18
N ILE A 88 -14.68 9.70 -3.27
CA ILE A 88 -15.03 11.09 -2.94
C ILE A 88 -16.16 11.58 -3.86
N ALA A 89 -16.07 11.37 -5.17
CA ALA A 89 -17.11 11.76 -6.10
C ALA A 89 -18.47 11.07 -5.81
N SER A 90 -18.45 9.84 -5.33
CA SER A 90 -19.64 9.14 -4.89
C SER A 90 -20.22 9.74 -3.59
N LEU A 91 -19.36 10.05 -2.63
CA LEU A 91 -19.76 10.65 -1.36
C LEU A 91 -20.33 12.06 -1.55
N GLN A 92 -19.78 12.86 -2.45
CA GLN A 92 -20.27 14.22 -2.76
C GLN A 92 -21.70 14.26 -3.31
N LYS A 93 -22.25 13.12 -3.75
CA LYS A 93 -23.67 13.00 -4.14
C LYS A 93 -24.60 12.85 -2.92
N LYS A 94 -24.07 12.69 -1.72
CA LYS A 94 -24.85 12.57 -0.49
C LYS A 94 -25.06 13.95 0.14
N SER A 95 -26.29 14.26 0.54
CA SER A 95 -26.63 15.55 1.16
C SER A 95 -25.98 15.76 2.55
N ASN A 96 -25.59 14.68 3.20
CA ASN A 96 -24.98 14.68 4.53
C ASN A 96 -23.44 14.54 4.50
N PHE A 97 -22.81 14.76 3.34
CA PHE A 97 -21.35 14.71 3.18
C PHE A 97 -20.78 16.08 2.90
N SER A 98 -19.70 16.44 3.59
CA SER A 98 -18.94 17.65 3.34
C SER A 98 -17.45 17.32 3.24
N LEU A 99 -16.78 17.87 2.24
CA LEU A 99 -15.33 17.75 2.02
C LEU A 99 -14.68 19.12 2.13
N GLN A 100 -13.74 19.24 3.03
CA GLN A 100 -12.89 20.44 3.18
C GLN A 100 -11.48 20.11 2.72
N LEU A 101 -11.05 20.70 1.62
CA LEU A 101 -9.68 20.62 1.10
C LEU A 101 -8.83 21.77 1.65
N SER A 102 -7.51 21.62 1.57
CA SER A 102 -6.56 22.62 2.12
C SER A 102 -6.83 22.91 3.59
N SER A 103 -7.23 21.91 4.33
CA SER A 103 -7.57 22.01 5.75
C SER A 103 -6.78 20.97 6.54
N GLU A 104 -6.21 21.41 7.67
CA GLU A 104 -5.41 20.58 8.55
C GLU A 104 -6.04 20.48 9.93
N VAL A 105 -6.23 19.26 10.41
CA VAL A 105 -6.61 19.06 11.81
C VAL A 105 -5.40 19.31 12.69
N ARG A 106 -5.51 20.27 13.59
CA ARG A 106 -4.44 20.71 14.51
C ARG A 106 -4.57 20.14 15.90
N ALA A 107 -5.79 19.92 16.38
CA ALA A 107 -6.04 19.39 17.70
C ALA A 107 -7.36 18.61 17.76
N LEU A 108 -7.40 17.63 18.67
CA LEU A 108 -8.56 16.85 19.02
C LEU A 108 -8.74 16.92 20.53
N LYS A 109 -9.90 17.38 21.00
CA LYS A 109 -10.22 17.44 22.41
C LYS A 109 -11.54 16.73 22.69
N ARG A 110 -11.54 15.76 23.61
CA ARG A 110 -12.76 15.13 24.11
C ARG A 110 -13.46 16.09 25.07
N ASN A 111 -14.76 16.27 24.92
CA ASN A 111 -15.61 17.07 25.78
C ASN A 111 -16.27 16.19 26.86
N ASP A 112 -16.74 16.83 27.93
CA ASP A 112 -17.37 16.13 29.07
C ASP A 112 -18.65 15.37 28.67
N ASP A 113 -19.32 15.80 27.61
CA ASP A 113 -20.51 15.15 27.03
C ASP A 113 -20.20 14.03 26.01
N ASN A 114 -18.98 13.52 26.02
CA ASN A 114 -18.47 12.49 25.09
C ASN A 114 -18.44 12.90 23.60
N THR A 115 -18.64 14.16 23.27
CA THR A 115 -18.37 14.68 21.92
C THR A 115 -16.90 15.09 21.78
N TRP A 116 -16.50 15.45 20.58
CA TRP A 116 -15.17 15.91 20.25
C TRP A 116 -15.20 17.34 19.72
N THR A 117 -14.24 18.14 20.13
CA THR A 117 -13.89 19.38 19.46
C THR A 117 -12.68 19.14 18.57
N VAL A 118 -12.86 19.33 17.27
CA VAL A 118 -11.81 19.19 16.24
C VAL A 118 -11.41 20.59 15.80
N THR A 119 -10.17 20.99 16.08
CA THR A 119 -9.61 22.26 15.62
C THR A 119 -9.03 22.08 14.23
N VAL A 120 -9.56 22.81 13.26
CA VAL A 120 -9.18 22.75 11.85
C VAL A 120 -8.64 24.09 11.40
N ALA A 121 -7.42 24.08 10.83
CA ALA A 121 -6.81 25.25 10.21
C ALA A 121 -7.05 25.23 8.70
N ASP A 122 -7.49 26.33 8.13
CA ASP A 122 -7.49 26.58 6.69
C ASP A 122 -6.08 26.98 6.25
N LEU A 123 -5.47 26.15 5.42
CA LEU A 123 -4.08 26.39 4.95
C LEU A 123 -3.96 27.50 3.89
N LYS A 124 -5.09 28.01 3.36
CA LYS A 124 -5.09 29.09 2.37
C LYS A 124 -5.03 30.47 3.02
N ASN A 125 -5.76 30.66 4.11
CA ASN A 125 -5.89 31.96 4.78
C ASN A 125 -5.37 31.98 6.22
N GLY A 126 -4.95 30.83 6.76
CA GLY A 126 -4.41 30.71 8.12
C GLY A 126 -5.44 30.79 9.25
N THR A 127 -6.72 30.87 8.92
CA THR A 127 -7.76 30.91 9.95
C THR A 127 -7.99 29.52 10.55
N ALA A 128 -8.46 29.48 11.79
CA ALA A 128 -8.83 28.23 12.45
C ALA A 128 -10.30 28.25 12.87
N GLN A 129 -10.95 27.07 12.81
CA GLN A 129 -12.31 26.86 13.27
C GLN A 129 -12.38 25.61 14.14
N ASN A 130 -13.37 25.57 15.02
CA ASN A 130 -13.67 24.39 15.82
C ASN A 130 -14.93 23.71 15.28
N ILE A 131 -14.83 22.40 15.02
CA ILE A 131 -15.94 21.57 14.58
C ILE A 131 -16.28 20.61 15.72
N ARG A 132 -17.54 20.54 16.11
CA ARG A 132 -18.02 19.57 17.09
C ARG A 132 -18.47 18.29 16.40
N ALA A 133 -17.99 17.14 16.86
CA ALA A 133 -18.30 15.84 16.30
C ALA A 133 -18.66 14.83 17.38
N LYS A 134 -19.60 13.94 17.09
CA LYS A 134 -19.93 12.79 17.98
C LYS A 134 -18.88 11.69 17.90
N PHE A 135 -18.22 11.57 16.75
CA PHE A 135 -17.20 10.56 16.48
C PHE A 135 -16.12 11.14 15.55
N VAL A 136 -14.87 10.74 15.75
CA VAL A 136 -13.74 11.12 14.91
C VAL A 136 -13.04 9.85 14.43
N PHE A 137 -12.86 9.73 13.11
CA PHE A 137 -12.02 8.70 12.51
C PHE A 137 -10.72 9.33 12.01
N ILE A 138 -9.59 8.87 12.53
CA ILE A 138 -8.26 9.38 12.15
C ILE A 138 -7.73 8.55 10.99
N GLY A 139 -7.88 9.04 9.77
CA GLY A 139 -7.36 8.43 8.55
C GLY A 139 -6.15 9.18 7.97
N ALA A 140 -5.27 9.71 8.83
CA ALA A 140 -4.24 10.68 8.48
C ALA A 140 -2.89 10.07 8.06
N GLY A 141 -2.84 8.77 7.74
CA GLY A 141 -1.59 8.11 7.32
C GLY A 141 -0.47 8.31 8.34
N GLY A 142 0.68 8.82 7.91
CA GLY A 142 1.83 9.05 8.80
C GLY A 142 1.60 10.05 9.94
N ALA A 143 0.60 10.94 9.82
CA ALA A 143 0.22 11.87 10.89
C ALA A 143 -0.79 11.30 11.90
N ALA A 144 -1.28 10.07 11.68
CA ALA A 144 -2.33 9.49 12.50
C ALA A 144 -1.90 9.30 13.96
N LEU A 145 -0.68 8.85 14.20
CA LEU A 145 -0.15 8.63 15.55
C LEU A 145 -0.07 9.94 16.34
N LYS A 146 0.39 11.02 15.73
CA LYS A 146 0.45 12.34 16.37
C LYS A 146 -0.94 12.80 16.79
N LEU A 147 -1.93 12.74 15.89
CA LEU A 147 -3.30 13.13 16.20
C LEU A 147 -3.93 12.22 17.28
N LEU A 148 -3.61 10.93 17.26
CA LEU A 148 -4.09 9.99 18.26
C LEU A 148 -3.53 10.33 19.66
N GLN A 149 -2.25 10.65 19.77
CA GLN A 149 -1.64 11.07 21.03
C GLN A 149 -2.18 12.41 21.52
N GLU A 150 -2.36 13.39 20.63
CA GLU A 150 -2.97 14.68 20.94
C GLU A 150 -4.44 14.57 21.38
N SER A 151 -5.14 13.50 21.02
CA SER A 151 -6.51 13.25 21.44
C SER A 151 -6.67 12.99 22.94
N GLY A 152 -5.55 12.70 23.65
CA GLY A 152 -5.55 12.41 25.07
C GLY A 152 -6.10 11.03 25.45
N ILE A 153 -6.28 10.11 24.46
CA ILE A 153 -6.69 8.73 24.73
C ILE A 153 -5.54 8.01 25.45
N PRO A 154 -5.77 7.46 26.68
CA PRO A 154 -4.68 6.89 27.48
C PRO A 154 -3.93 5.76 26.77
N GLU A 155 -4.65 4.92 26.02
CA GLU A 155 -4.12 3.77 25.30
C GLU A 155 -3.15 4.15 24.18
N ALA A 156 -3.19 5.40 23.72
CA ALA A 156 -2.31 5.90 22.66
C ALA A 156 -0.93 6.35 23.14
N LYS A 157 -0.75 6.52 24.45
CA LYS A 157 0.41 7.19 25.05
C LYS A 157 1.72 6.46 24.80
N ASP A 158 1.69 5.14 24.80
CA ASP A 158 2.89 4.30 24.72
C ASP A 158 3.25 3.85 23.29
N TYR A 159 2.51 4.32 22.28
CA TYR A 159 2.82 4.03 20.89
C TYR A 159 3.80 5.03 20.31
N ALA A 160 4.80 4.52 19.59
CA ALA A 160 5.74 5.32 18.82
C ALA A 160 5.80 4.83 17.37
N GLY A 161 6.03 5.75 16.44
CA GLY A 161 6.27 5.45 15.04
C GLY A 161 7.76 5.63 14.71
N PHE A 162 8.33 4.68 13.99
CA PHE A 162 9.66 4.81 13.41
C PHE A 162 9.52 4.98 11.89
N PRO A 163 9.48 6.21 11.36
CA PRO A 163 9.31 6.43 9.93
C PRO A 163 10.57 6.00 9.17
N VAL A 164 10.40 5.13 8.20
CA VAL A 164 11.46 4.71 7.29
C VAL A 164 11.19 5.35 5.93
N GLY A 165 12.14 6.16 5.47
CA GLY A 165 12.12 6.73 4.13
C GLY A 165 12.59 5.71 3.09
N GLY A 166 12.01 5.76 1.89
CA GLY A 166 12.43 4.98 0.74
C GLY A 166 12.48 5.83 -0.52
N GLN A 167 13.36 5.47 -1.44
CA GLN A 167 13.43 6.07 -2.77
C GLN A 167 13.06 5.02 -3.80
N PHE A 168 12.26 5.41 -4.78
CA PHE A 168 11.91 4.57 -5.91
C PHE A 168 12.69 5.02 -7.14
N LEU A 169 13.28 4.03 -7.84
CA LEU A 169 13.74 4.25 -9.20
C LEU A 169 12.54 4.03 -10.13
N VAL A 170 12.25 5.00 -10.97
CA VAL A 170 11.13 4.95 -11.91
C VAL A 170 11.67 4.95 -13.33
N SER A 171 11.22 4.00 -14.14
CA SER A 171 11.45 3.99 -15.60
C SER A 171 10.12 4.18 -16.31
N GLU A 172 10.08 5.15 -17.21
CA GLU A 172 8.96 5.37 -18.14
C GLU A 172 9.32 4.99 -19.59
N ASN A 173 10.52 4.41 -19.79
CA ASN A 173 10.97 3.95 -21.11
C ASN A 173 10.11 2.77 -21.58
N PRO A 174 9.35 2.88 -22.69
CA PRO A 174 8.48 1.82 -23.19
C PRO A 174 9.24 0.51 -23.50
N ASP A 175 10.48 0.61 -23.94
CA ASP A 175 11.32 -0.56 -24.27
C ASP A 175 11.68 -1.38 -23.01
N VAL A 176 11.65 -0.75 -21.83
CA VAL A 176 11.86 -1.43 -20.55
C VAL A 176 10.53 -1.83 -19.92
N VAL A 177 9.58 -0.89 -19.85
CA VAL A 177 8.30 -1.09 -19.16
C VAL A 177 7.49 -2.20 -19.80
N ASN A 178 7.50 -2.34 -21.12
CA ASN A 178 6.78 -3.40 -21.84
C ASN A 178 7.33 -4.81 -21.58
N HIS A 179 8.53 -4.93 -21.02
CA HIS A 179 9.12 -6.20 -20.60
C HIS A 179 8.81 -6.55 -19.14
N HIS A 180 8.12 -5.66 -18.41
CA HIS A 180 7.72 -5.92 -17.03
C HIS A 180 6.40 -6.70 -16.97
N LEU A 181 6.51 -8.02 -16.91
CA LEU A 181 5.36 -8.95 -17.06
C LEU A 181 4.70 -9.35 -15.73
N ALA A 182 5.26 -8.93 -14.60
CA ALA A 182 4.77 -9.30 -13.29
C ALA A 182 5.20 -8.27 -12.22
N LYS A 183 4.45 -8.18 -11.13
CA LYS A 183 4.84 -7.47 -9.92
C LYS A 183 5.75 -8.38 -9.09
N VAL A 184 7.02 -8.03 -8.99
CA VAL A 184 8.06 -8.90 -8.40
C VAL A 184 8.53 -8.32 -7.07
N TYR A 185 8.49 -9.13 -6.03
CA TYR A 185 9.00 -8.80 -4.69
C TYR A 185 10.22 -9.63 -4.37
N GLY A 186 11.28 -8.96 -3.90
CA GLY A 186 12.42 -9.61 -3.28
C GLY A 186 12.15 -10.00 -1.82
N LYS A 187 13.06 -10.75 -1.23
CA LYS A 187 13.14 -10.91 0.24
C LYS A 187 13.82 -9.67 0.82
N ALA A 188 13.14 -9.00 1.75
CA ALA A 188 13.72 -7.94 2.56
C ALA A 188 14.51 -8.52 3.74
#